data_912f82fc25277f095009fea461c369b2
#
_entry.id   912f82fc25277f095009fea461c369b2
#
_cell.length_a   1.000
_cell.length_b   1.000
_cell.length_c   1.000
_cell.angle_alpha   90.00
_cell.angle_beta   90.00
_cell.angle_gamma   90.00
#
_symmetry.space_group_name_H-M   'P 1'
#
loop_
_entity.id
_entity.type
_entity.pdbx_description
1 polymer ?
#
loop_
_entity_poly.entity_id
_entity_poly.type
_entity_poly.pdbx_seq_one_letter_code
_entity_poly.pdbx_strand_id
1 'polypeptide(L)'
;MAAKLLKGDYLHRAIVLEEDITISNLTEPYFDRLEYDCYIKGSYTENGEEKHHTITLEHATAPLINENVGTIDGIDILGTVNGKEEASGEDTCFGAFARKNYGAIQNCRIVGTTNSFNEIIRSRIEGSAEYFGGFAGYNYGYITNCEIHDTDIVWNDQEAAKGGRKQAYVGGITGANDARAVLSDGKMHNAAVGVLSDHIRDTAQTVYLGGFAGSSSGKIQRGILENGKIGSITTRSDVQSIGRLYAGGIAGRDDKQTQESEDAFRYESSITQCQIMNTSVGSAYTAGGIIGENNFSVISENTMDGVSVYGGCEYAGHIAGIWRSTCCVAKDNYIANARTATDTGTADIAAGYAEKPDVYDGVHATVMVRANDNNTKVITGEQSMSYKKGYFVCYVAHKGAHQLFYEMKYSGSEW
;
A
#
# COMPACT_ATOMS: atom_id res chain seq x y z
N MET A 1 -9.18 1.33 36.19
CA MET A 1 -10.30 2.24 35.88
C MET A 1 -10.88 2.02 34.48
N ALA A 2 -10.05 1.74 33.48
CA ALA A 2 -10.46 1.50 32.11
C ALA A 2 -11.47 0.35 31.89
N ALA A 3 -11.34 -0.75 32.62
CA ALA A 3 -12.21 -1.94 32.44
C ALA A 3 -13.69 -1.74 32.76
N LYS A 4 -14.08 -0.64 33.38
CA LYS A 4 -15.47 -0.35 33.79
C LYS A 4 -16.25 0.50 32.78
N LEU A 5 -15.57 1.08 31.80
CA LEU A 5 -16.16 1.94 30.77
C LEU A 5 -16.78 1.18 29.58
N LEU A 6 -16.63 -0.15 29.49
CA LEU A 6 -16.70 -0.89 28.24
C LEU A 6 -17.84 -1.90 28.12
N LYS A 7 -18.70 -2.01 29.09
CA LYS A 7 -19.93 -2.82 29.01
C LYS A 7 -21.15 -1.95 29.21
N GLY A 8 -21.58 -1.25 28.19
CA GLY A 8 -22.81 -0.47 28.24
C GLY A 8 -23.12 0.13 26.85
N ASP A 9 -24.38 0.33 26.57
CA ASP A 9 -24.88 1.01 25.37
C ASP A 9 -24.28 2.42 25.25
N TYR A 10 -23.19 2.54 24.50
CA TYR A 10 -22.50 3.83 24.21
C TYR A 10 -23.09 4.52 22.98
N LEU A 11 -24.41 4.55 22.90
CA LEU A 11 -25.11 5.38 21.95
C LEU A 11 -24.82 6.87 22.28
N HIS A 12 -24.29 7.63 21.31
CA HIS A 12 -24.07 9.08 21.36
C HIS A 12 -22.99 9.58 22.34
N ARG A 13 -21.82 8.95 22.44
CA ARG A 13 -20.77 9.40 23.38
C ARG A 13 -19.43 9.65 22.71
N ALA A 14 -18.80 10.76 23.08
CA ALA A 14 -17.39 10.99 22.86
C ALA A 14 -16.58 10.30 23.97
N ILE A 15 -15.63 9.48 23.57
CA ILE A 15 -14.59 8.92 24.45
C ILE A 15 -13.35 9.77 24.21
N VAL A 16 -12.90 10.46 25.24
CA VAL A 16 -11.70 11.31 25.15
C VAL A 16 -10.58 10.65 25.95
N LEU A 17 -9.45 10.44 25.32
CA LEU A 17 -8.22 10.08 26.03
C LEU A 17 -7.67 11.33 26.69
N GLU A 18 -7.45 11.28 28.01
CA GLU A 18 -6.91 12.39 28.81
C GLU A 18 -5.43 12.20 29.13
N GLU A 19 -4.88 11.01 28.83
CA GLU A 19 -3.49 10.64 29.08
C GLU A 19 -3.08 9.49 28.16
N ASP A 20 -1.79 9.29 28.03
CA ASP A 20 -1.23 8.12 27.36
C ASP A 20 -1.57 6.84 28.14
N ILE A 21 -1.93 5.79 27.43
CA ILE A 21 -2.33 4.52 28.03
C ILE A 21 -1.51 3.36 27.49
N THR A 22 -1.27 2.37 28.34
CA THR A 22 -0.67 1.10 27.93
C THR A 22 -1.70 -0.02 28.07
N ILE A 23 -1.87 -0.78 26.97
CA ILE A 23 -2.71 -1.97 26.96
C ILE A 23 -1.82 -3.19 26.75
N SER A 24 -1.68 -4.00 27.82
CA SER A 24 -0.87 -5.21 27.79
C SER A 24 -1.76 -6.45 27.56
N ASN A 25 -1.27 -7.37 26.70
CA ASN A 25 -1.92 -8.64 26.41
C ASN A 25 -3.34 -8.51 25.84
N LEU A 26 -3.54 -7.61 24.89
CA LEU A 26 -4.81 -7.47 24.17
C LEU A 26 -5.02 -8.71 23.28
N THR A 27 -5.85 -9.66 23.71
CA THR A 27 -6.12 -10.92 23.00
C THR A 27 -7.45 -10.94 22.27
N GLU A 28 -8.34 -10.00 22.58
CA GLU A 28 -9.63 -9.77 21.93
C GLU A 28 -9.76 -8.27 21.66
N PRO A 29 -10.53 -7.85 20.66
CA PRO A 29 -10.76 -6.42 20.41
C PRO A 29 -11.29 -5.73 21.67
N TYR A 30 -10.74 -4.55 21.94
CA TYR A 30 -11.15 -3.75 23.09
C TYR A 30 -12.61 -3.28 22.95
N PHE A 31 -13.01 -2.95 21.71
CA PHE A 31 -14.40 -2.70 21.33
C PHE A 31 -14.81 -3.72 20.26
N ASP A 32 -15.92 -4.42 20.45
CA ASP A 32 -16.48 -5.26 19.40
C ASP A 32 -17.01 -4.38 18.25
N ARG A 33 -17.74 -3.32 18.59
CA ARG A 33 -18.24 -2.38 17.60
C ARG A 33 -18.27 -0.96 18.15
N LEU A 34 -17.75 -0.02 17.34
CA LEU A 34 -17.90 1.41 17.58
C LEU A 34 -19.04 1.92 16.71
N GLU A 35 -20.14 2.34 17.33
CA GLU A 35 -21.35 2.76 16.61
C GLU A 35 -21.20 4.11 15.91
N TYR A 36 -22.09 4.39 14.95
CA TYR A 36 -22.05 5.56 14.07
C TYR A 36 -21.92 6.90 14.81
N ASP A 37 -22.57 7.04 15.95
CA ASP A 37 -22.55 8.28 16.74
C ASP A 37 -21.44 8.30 17.80
N CYS A 38 -20.58 7.29 17.81
CA CYS A 38 -19.45 7.24 18.72
C CYS A 38 -18.24 7.93 18.13
N TYR A 39 -17.51 8.63 18.98
CA TYR A 39 -16.31 9.36 18.63
C TYR A 39 -15.22 9.08 19.65
N ILE A 40 -14.08 8.58 19.22
CA ILE A 40 -12.90 8.41 20.07
C ILE A 40 -11.90 9.48 19.71
N LYS A 41 -11.55 10.34 20.67
CA LYS A 41 -10.60 11.43 20.47
C LYS A 41 -9.38 11.26 21.35
N GLY A 42 -8.20 11.32 20.73
CA GLY A 42 -6.92 11.36 21.43
C GLY A 42 -6.15 12.66 21.23
N SER A 43 -6.61 13.57 20.38
CA SER A 43 -5.92 14.84 20.16
C SER A 43 -6.22 15.85 21.26
N TYR A 44 -5.20 16.65 21.62
CA TYR A 44 -5.29 17.77 22.57
C TYR A 44 -4.39 18.92 22.09
N THR A 45 -4.58 20.10 22.65
CA THR A 45 -3.78 21.28 22.30
C THR A 45 -2.84 21.63 23.48
N GLU A 46 -1.55 21.68 23.20
CA GLU A 46 -0.55 22.14 24.15
C GLU A 46 0.32 23.22 23.51
N ASN A 47 0.42 24.37 24.16
CA ASN A 47 1.17 25.54 23.64
C ASN A 47 0.74 26.02 22.24
N GLY A 48 -0.52 25.79 21.85
CA GLY A 48 -1.05 26.15 20.55
C GLY A 48 -0.76 25.12 19.44
N GLU A 49 -0.10 24.01 19.76
CA GLU A 49 0.16 22.90 18.87
C GLU A 49 -0.79 21.74 19.18
N GLU A 50 -1.26 21.06 18.13
CA GLU A 50 -2.06 19.84 18.27
C GLU A 50 -1.10 18.66 18.55
N LYS A 51 -1.44 17.91 19.58
CA LYS A 51 -0.73 16.70 20.00
C LYS A 51 -1.70 15.54 20.15
N HIS A 52 -1.18 14.34 20.16
CA HIS A 52 -1.98 13.12 20.29
C HIS A 52 -1.57 12.35 21.55
N HIS A 53 -2.54 11.78 22.22
CA HIS A 53 -2.27 10.74 23.21
C HIS A 53 -1.91 9.44 22.55
N THR A 54 -1.03 8.70 23.18
CA THR A 54 -0.48 7.44 22.68
C THR A 54 -1.13 6.25 23.37
N ILE A 55 -1.53 5.26 22.58
CA ILE A 55 -1.90 3.92 23.04
C ILE A 55 -0.70 3.01 22.78
N THR A 56 0.01 2.62 23.83
CA THR A 56 1.07 1.63 23.72
C THR A 56 0.46 0.22 23.80
N LEU A 57 0.70 -0.57 22.77
CA LEU A 57 0.26 -1.96 22.70
C LEU A 57 1.42 -2.90 23.00
N GLU A 58 1.32 -3.62 24.12
CA GLU A 58 2.29 -4.61 24.55
C GLU A 58 1.72 -6.02 24.41
N HIS A 59 2.39 -6.86 23.61
CA HIS A 59 1.96 -8.24 23.37
C HIS A 59 0.51 -8.35 22.89
N ALA A 60 0.05 -7.39 22.12
CA ALA A 60 -1.29 -7.42 21.54
C ALA A 60 -1.38 -8.46 20.40
N THR A 61 -2.45 -9.23 20.37
CA THR A 61 -2.77 -10.19 19.30
C THR A 61 -4.11 -9.89 18.63
N ALA A 62 -4.80 -8.84 19.08
CA ALA A 62 -6.05 -8.36 18.51
C ALA A 62 -5.98 -6.86 18.22
N PRO A 63 -6.81 -6.32 17.34
CA PRO A 63 -6.96 -4.90 17.11
C PRO A 63 -7.66 -4.20 18.29
N LEU A 64 -7.63 -2.86 18.28
CA LEU A 64 -8.41 -2.10 19.25
C LEU A 64 -9.92 -2.29 19.04
N ILE A 65 -10.36 -2.35 17.79
CA ILE A 65 -11.79 -2.37 17.44
C ILE A 65 -12.02 -3.48 16.41
N ASN A 66 -13.09 -4.27 16.60
CA ASN A 66 -13.49 -5.25 15.61
C ASN A 66 -14.18 -4.55 14.40
N GLU A 67 -15.25 -3.78 14.65
CA GLU A 67 -15.94 -3.00 13.61
C GLU A 67 -16.01 -1.52 13.98
N ASN A 68 -15.39 -0.64 13.21
CA ASN A 68 -15.54 0.80 13.38
C ASN A 68 -16.60 1.34 12.44
N VAL A 69 -17.73 1.81 12.98
CA VAL A 69 -18.77 2.53 12.23
C VAL A 69 -18.77 4.03 12.61
N GLY A 70 -18.13 4.37 13.72
CA GLY A 70 -17.96 5.73 14.23
C GLY A 70 -16.72 6.45 13.70
N THR A 71 -16.17 7.31 14.54
CA THR A 71 -14.98 8.09 14.21
C THR A 71 -13.89 7.89 15.26
N ILE A 72 -12.67 7.63 14.80
CA ILE A 72 -11.45 7.59 15.60
C ILE A 72 -10.57 8.75 15.12
N ASP A 73 -10.14 9.62 16.04
CA ASP A 73 -9.45 10.85 15.69
C ASP A 73 -8.27 11.16 16.63
N GLY A 74 -7.11 11.45 16.04
CA GLY A 74 -5.95 11.97 16.77
C GLY A 74 -5.36 11.01 17.79
N ILE A 75 -5.21 9.74 17.46
CA ILE A 75 -4.61 8.72 18.33
C ILE A 75 -3.31 8.21 17.71
N ASP A 76 -2.29 8.10 18.52
CA ASP A 76 -1.05 7.43 18.16
C ASP A 76 -1.03 6.00 18.71
N ILE A 77 -0.65 5.02 17.87
CA ILE A 77 -0.34 3.66 18.31
C ILE A 77 1.18 3.46 18.30
N LEU A 78 1.68 2.91 19.40
CA LEU A 78 3.07 2.51 19.58
C LEU A 78 3.13 1.03 19.99
N GLY A 79 4.14 0.30 19.55
CA GLY A 79 4.47 -1.02 20.07
C GLY A 79 4.44 -2.16 19.05
N THR A 80 4.34 -3.36 19.57
CA THR A 80 4.33 -4.58 18.74
C THR A 80 2.99 -5.29 18.85
N VAL A 81 2.34 -5.44 17.71
CA VAL A 81 1.10 -6.19 17.57
C VAL A 81 1.37 -7.43 16.73
N ASN A 82 1.02 -8.59 17.24
CA ASN A 82 1.15 -9.87 16.53
C ASN A 82 -0.24 -10.48 16.37
N GLY A 83 -0.93 -10.09 15.32
CA GLY A 83 -2.29 -10.53 15.02
C GLY A 83 -2.33 -12.02 14.72
N LYS A 84 -2.77 -12.79 15.70
CA LYS A 84 -3.07 -14.20 15.51
C LYS A 84 -4.54 -14.31 15.16
N GLU A 85 -4.83 -14.57 13.91
CA GLU A 85 -6.17 -14.98 13.52
C GLU A 85 -6.23 -16.51 13.46
N GLU A 86 -7.24 -17.07 14.10
CA GLU A 86 -7.52 -18.49 13.94
C GLU A 86 -7.90 -18.78 12.48
N ALA A 87 -7.30 -19.82 11.94
CA ALA A 87 -7.29 -20.15 10.51
C ALA A 87 -8.66 -20.68 9.99
N SER A 88 -9.75 -20.39 10.65
CA SER A 88 -11.07 -20.94 10.29
C SER A 88 -12.06 -19.82 9.99
N GLY A 89 -12.14 -19.39 8.74
CA GLY A 89 -13.19 -18.49 8.30
C GLY A 89 -12.84 -17.75 7.01
N GLU A 90 -13.85 -17.44 6.25
CA GLU A 90 -13.81 -16.57 5.11
C GLU A 90 -13.45 -15.14 5.55
N ASP A 91 -12.68 -14.41 4.74
CA ASP A 91 -12.40 -12.97 4.88
C ASP A 91 -11.80 -12.52 6.22
N THR A 92 -10.71 -13.13 6.65
CA THR A 92 -10.01 -12.67 7.84
C THR A 92 -9.39 -11.29 7.62
N CYS A 93 -9.67 -10.35 8.55
CA CYS A 93 -9.22 -8.97 8.47
C CYS A 93 -8.41 -8.61 9.72
N PHE A 94 -7.32 -7.87 9.56
CA PHE A 94 -6.53 -7.36 10.67
C PHE A 94 -5.94 -5.99 10.36
N GLY A 95 -6.10 -5.06 11.29
CA GLY A 95 -5.40 -3.78 11.38
C GLY A 95 -5.29 -3.37 12.82
N ALA A 96 -4.27 -2.63 13.22
CA ALA A 96 -4.06 -2.29 14.64
C ALA A 96 -5.22 -1.48 15.25
N PHE A 97 -5.83 -0.59 14.46
CA PHE A 97 -7.02 0.16 14.91
C PHE A 97 -8.29 -0.66 14.76
N ALA A 98 -8.53 -1.24 13.58
CA ALA A 98 -9.77 -1.94 13.33
C ALA A 98 -9.59 -3.16 12.41
N ARG A 99 -10.41 -4.21 12.60
CA ARG A 99 -10.53 -5.26 11.59
C ARG A 99 -11.22 -4.71 10.34
N LYS A 100 -12.38 -4.10 10.52
CA LYS A 100 -13.18 -3.49 9.46
C LYS A 100 -13.52 -2.04 9.80
N ASN A 101 -13.26 -1.13 8.87
CA ASN A 101 -13.59 0.29 9.02
C ASN A 101 -14.72 0.67 8.07
N TYR A 102 -15.90 0.91 8.60
CA TYR A 102 -17.07 1.45 7.89
C TYR A 102 -17.25 2.96 8.12
N GLY A 103 -16.61 3.51 9.16
CA GLY A 103 -16.67 4.91 9.56
C GLY A 103 -15.44 5.69 9.14
N ALA A 104 -14.89 6.46 10.05
CA ALA A 104 -13.71 7.27 9.82
C ALA A 104 -12.57 6.94 10.80
N ILE A 105 -11.35 6.85 10.28
CA ILE A 105 -10.09 6.90 11.04
C ILE A 105 -9.35 8.11 10.50
N GLN A 106 -9.11 9.10 11.34
CA GLN A 106 -8.53 10.35 10.89
C GLN A 106 -7.49 10.90 11.86
N ASN A 107 -6.50 11.61 11.32
CA ASN A 107 -5.44 12.25 12.12
C ASN A 107 -4.72 11.28 13.07
N CYS A 108 -4.70 9.99 12.77
CA CYS A 108 -4.12 8.95 13.61
C CYS A 108 -2.74 8.55 13.10
N ARG A 109 -1.90 8.05 13.99
CA ARG A 109 -0.55 7.62 13.61
C ARG A 109 -0.20 6.25 14.17
N ILE A 110 0.66 5.53 13.45
CA ILE A 110 1.39 4.37 13.96
C ILE A 110 2.86 4.77 13.94
N VAL A 111 3.50 4.79 15.10
CA VAL A 111 4.81 5.40 15.26
C VAL A 111 5.82 4.46 15.92
N GLY A 112 7.08 4.55 15.51
CA GLY A 112 8.20 4.07 16.31
C GLY A 112 8.54 5.03 17.44
N THR A 113 9.47 4.67 18.27
CA THR A 113 10.00 5.53 19.35
C THR A 113 11.50 5.66 19.24
N THR A 114 12.07 6.57 20.03
CA THR A 114 13.52 6.76 20.10
C THR A 114 13.98 6.45 21.52
N ASN A 115 15.00 5.62 21.66
CA ASN A 115 15.58 5.32 22.97
C ASN A 115 16.49 6.45 23.46
N SER A 116 17.04 6.30 24.68
CA SER A 116 17.95 7.27 25.30
C SER A 116 19.28 7.47 24.56
N PHE A 117 19.60 6.62 23.60
CA PHE A 117 20.79 6.71 22.75
C PHE A 117 20.49 7.30 21.36
N ASN A 118 19.29 7.87 21.15
CA ASN A 118 18.76 8.35 19.86
C ASN A 118 18.65 7.27 18.78
N GLU A 119 18.51 6.01 19.17
CA GLU A 119 18.25 4.92 18.23
C GLU A 119 16.75 4.76 18.04
N ILE A 120 16.32 4.58 16.78
CA ILE A 120 14.91 4.36 16.43
C ILE A 120 14.52 2.94 16.83
N ILE A 121 13.54 2.81 17.70
CA ILE A 121 12.85 1.55 17.99
C ILE A 121 11.59 1.54 17.17
N ARG A 122 11.57 0.67 16.16
CA ARG A 122 10.45 0.57 15.23
C ARG A 122 9.25 -0.10 15.89
N SER A 123 8.06 0.39 15.63
CA SER A 123 6.85 -0.36 15.87
C SER A 123 6.70 -1.49 14.83
N ARG A 124 5.99 -2.56 15.21
CA ARG A 124 5.80 -3.71 14.32
C ARG A 124 4.37 -4.22 14.42
N ILE A 125 3.71 -4.25 13.29
CA ILE A 125 2.41 -4.87 13.13
C ILE A 125 2.62 -6.12 12.28
N GLU A 126 2.46 -7.28 12.88
CA GLU A 126 2.63 -8.58 12.22
C GLU A 126 1.33 -9.36 12.26
N GLY A 127 1.02 -10.14 11.22
CA GLY A 127 -0.17 -10.98 11.18
C GLY A 127 -0.23 -11.85 9.94
N SER A 128 -1.25 -12.70 9.85
CA SER A 128 -1.44 -13.67 8.78
C SER A 128 -2.84 -13.59 8.14
N ALA A 129 -3.59 -12.53 8.42
CA ALA A 129 -4.92 -12.30 7.88
C ALA A 129 -4.91 -12.19 6.34
N GLU A 130 -6.04 -12.49 5.69
CA GLU A 130 -6.20 -12.30 4.25
C GLU A 130 -6.13 -10.82 3.87
N TYR A 131 -6.85 -9.98 4.62
CA TYR A 131 -6.79 -8.53 4.49
C TYR A 131 -6.03 -7.96 5.67
N PHE A 132 -4.81 -7.52 5.43
CA PHE A 132 -3.88 -7.12 6.47
C PHE A 132 -3.35 -5.70 6.25
N GLY A 133 -3.54 -4.81 7.22
CA GLY A 133 -3.09 -3.42 7.15
C GLY A 133 -2.64 -2.86 8.50
N GLY A 134 -1.96 -1.74 8.49
CA GLY A 134 -1.57 -1.05 9.72
C GLY A 134 -2.77 -0.49 10.47
N PHE A 135 -3.63 0.26 9.79
CA PHE A 135 -4.81 0.86 10.41
C PHE A 135 -6.02 -0.06 10.38
N ALA A 136 -6.38 -0.58 9.22
CA ALA A 136 -7.53 -1.46 9.06
C ALA A 136 -7.20 -2.67 8.19
N GLY A 137 -7.82 -3.82 8.49
CA GLY A 137 -7.78 -4.95 7.57
C GLY A 137 -8.57 -4.64 6.30
N TYR A 138 -9.81 -4.22 6.45
CA TYR A 138 -10.68 -3.84 5.35
C TYR A 138 -11.29 -2.46 5.59
N ASN A 139 -11.14 -1.55 4.61
CA ASN A 139 -11.69 -0.20 4.66
C ASN A 139 -12.89 -0.07 3.73
N TYR A 140 -14.06 0.17 4.28
CA TYR A 140 -15.31 0.53 3.59
C TYR A 140 -15.66 2.01 3.72
N GLY A 141 -14.95 2.74 4.59
CA GLY A 141 -15.18 4.13 4.92
C GLY A 141 -14.02 5.05 4.55
N TYR A 142 -13.59 5.84 5.50
CA TYR A 142 -12.57 6.88 5.30
C TYR A 142 -11.37 6.63 6.20
N ILE A 143 -10.17 6.70 5.63
CA ILE A 143 -8.91 6.79 6.37
C ILE A 143 -8.20 8.04 5.82
N THR A 144 -8.13 9.09 6.63
CA THR A 144 -7.68 10.41 6.17
C THR A 144 -6.67 11.05 7.09
N ASN A 145 -5.64 11.68 6.51
CA ASN A 145 -4.58 12.35 7.27
C ASN A 145 -3.95 11.44 8.34
N CYS A 146 -3.74 10.16 7.98
CA CYS A 146 -3.15 9.17 8.86
C CYS A 146 -1.69 8.91 8.47
N GLU A 147 -0.83 8.68 9.46
CA GLU A 147 0.61 8.60 9.24
C GLU A 147 1.20 7.30 9.83
N ILE A 148 2.20 6.75 9.14
CA ILE A 148 3.01 5.63 9.61
C ILE A 148 4.47 6.08 9.60
N HIS A 149 5.10 6.06 10.77
CA HIS A 149 6.50 6.44 10.94
C HIS A 149 7.28 5.33 11.61
N ASP A 150 8.47 5.02 11.09
CA ASP A 150 9.39 4.08 11.72
C ASP A 150 8.72 2.77 12.11
N THR A 151 7.96 2.16 11.20
CA THR A 151 7.11 1.02 11.49
C THR A 151 7.26 -0.05 10.41
N ASP A 152 7.21 -1.32 10.84
CA ASP A 152 7.19 -2.49 9.97
C ASP A 152 5.79 -3.13 9.97
N ILE A 153 5.18 -3.22 8.81
CA ILE A 153 3.92 -3.93 8.57
C ILE A 153 4.27 -5.25 7.88
N VAL A 154 4.13 -6.35 8.60
CA VAL A 154 4.71 -7.65 8.21
C VAL A 154 3.64 -8.73 8.10
N TRP A 155 3.44 -9.25 6.91
CA TRP A 155 2.58 -10.41 6.73
C TRP A 155 3.40 -11.70 6.93
N ASN A 156 2.89 -12.57 7.83
CA ASN A 156 3.55 -13.82 8.18
C ASN A 156 2.99 -14.94 7.29
N ASP A 157 3.68 -15.21 6.19
CA ASP A 157 3.33 -16.22 5.21
C ASP A 157 3.37 -17.66 5.76
N GLN A 158 4.22 -17.92 6.75
CA GLN A 158 4.33 -19.25 7.35
C GLN A 158 3.10 -19.61 8.19
N GLU A 159 2.60 -18.65 8.99
CA GLU A 159 1.36 -18.84 9.75
C GLU A 159 0.15 -18.91 8.80
N ALA A 160 0.12 -18.08 7.76
CA ALA A 160 -0.93 -18.12 6.75
C ALA A 160 -0.97 -19.44 5.98
N ALA A 161 0.18 -20.01 5.63
CA ALA A 161 0.27 -21.32 4.97
C ALA A 161 -0.23 -22.46 5.84
N LYS A 162 0.06 -22.44 7.16
CA LYS A 162 -0.51 -23.41 8.11
C LYS A 162 -2.04 -23.34 8.16
N GLY A 163 -2.62 -22.16 7.99
CA GLY A 163 -4.04 -21.95 7.88
C GLY A 163 -4.66 -22.27 6.51
N GLY A 164 -3.86 -22.74 5.53
CA GLY A 164 -4.33 -23.03 4.18
C GLY A 164 -4.69 -21.82 3.35
N ARG A 165 -4.23 -20.63 3.73
CA ARG A 165 -4.54 -19.35 3.05
C ARG A 165 -3.83 -19.28 1.71
N LYS A 166 -4.60 -19.08 0.64
CA LYS A 166 -4.10 -19.03 -0.74
C LYS A 166 -3.88 -17.62 -1.26
N GLN A 167 -4.52 -16.64 -0.65
CA GLN A 167 -4.47 -15.26 -1.10
C GLN A 167 -4.33 -14.30 0.08
N ALA A 168 -3.60 -13.20 -0.12
CA ALA A 168 -3.51 -12.13 0.85
C ALA A 168 -3.36 -10.76 0.18
N TYR A 169 -3.92 -9.77 0.86
CA TYR A 169 -3.86 -8.37 0.49
C TYR A 169 -3.26 -7.59 1.66
N VAL A 170 -2.06 -7.08 1.46
CA VAL A 170 -1.24 -6.48 2.51
C VAL A 170 -0.93 -5.04 2.16
N GLY A 171 -1.37 -4.12 2.99
CA GLY A 171 -1.10 -2.70 2.81
C GLY A 171 -0.54 -2.05 4.07
N GLY A 172 0.23 -1.01 3.90
CA GLY A 172 0.69 -0.24 5.06
C GLY A 172 -0.47 0.38 5.83
N ILE A 173 -1.46 0.92 5.14
CA ILE A 173 -2.64 1.54 5.74
C ILE A 173 -3.77 0.53 5.86
N THR A 174 -4.13 -0.15 4.78
CA THR A 174 -5.22 -1.14 4.79
C THR A 174 -4.94 -2.33 3.90
N GLY A 175 -5.43 -3.51 4.28
CA GLY A 175 -5.38 -4.69 3.42
C GLY A 175 -6.20 -4.49 2.15
N ALA A 176 -7.44 -4.05 2.28
CA ALA A 176 -8.31 -3.71 1.16
C ALA A 176 -9.01 -2.37 1.34
N ASN A 177 -9.16 -1.63 0.26
CA ASN A 177 -9.88 -0.36 0.16
C ASN A 177 -11.07 -0.55 -0.80
N ASP A 178 -12.28 -0.60 -0.25
CA ASP A 178 -13.52 -0.86 -1.00
C ASP A 178 -13.83 0.24 -2.02
N ALA A 179 -14.70 -0.05 -2.95
CA ALA A 179 -15.09 0.84 -4.04
C ALA A 179 -15.62 2.23 -3.62
N ARG A 180 -16.25 2.31 -2.47
CA ARG A 180 -16.77 3.58 -1.93
C ARG A 180 -15.80 4.20 -0.93
N ALA A 181 -14.77 3.48 -0.56
CA ALA A 181 -13.80 3.92 0.44
C ALA A 181 -12.80 4.93 -0.11
N VAL A 182 -12.29 5.74 0.79
CA VAL A 182 -11.29 6.76 0.46
C VAL A 182 -10.11 6.67 1.43
N LEU A 183 -8.93 6.56 0.85
CA LEU A 183 -7.66 6.83 1.52
C LEU A 183 -7.17 8.20 1.03
N SER A 184 -7.03 9.16 1.91
CA SER A 184 -6.54 10.48 1.50
C SER A 184 -5.56 11.08 2.50
N ASP A 185 -4.61 11.84 1.96
CA ASP A 185 -3.65 12.59 2.76
C ASP A 185 -2.83 11.72 3.74
N GLY A 186 -2.71 10.42 3.41
CA GLY A 186 -1.94 9.48 4.19
C GLY A 186 -0.44 9.69 3.99
N LYS A 187 0.36 9.45 5.04
CA LYS A 187 1.81 9.53 4.94
C LYS A 187 2.47 8.27 5.50
N MET A 188 3.46 7.80 4.80
CA MET A 188 4.35 6.74 5.28
C MET A 188 5.79 7.20 5.14
N HIS A 189 6.49 7.26 6.27
CA HIS A 189 7.88 7.67 6.32
C HIS A 189 8.71 6.60 7.02
N ASN A 190 9.84 6.22 6.40
CA ASN A 190 10.74 5.19 6.93
C ASN A 190 9.98 3.92 7.37
N ALA A 191 9.02 3.48 6.56
CA ALA A 191 8.16 2.35 6.83
C ALA A 191 8.45 1.18 5.90
N ALA A 192 8.27 -0.05 6.39
CA ALA A 192 8.35 -1.24 5.57
C ALA A 192 7.00 -1.96 5.54
N VAL A 193 6.59 -2.40 4.35
CA VAL A 193 5.43 -3.26 4.16
C VAL A 193 5.88 -4.49 3.41
N GLY A 194 5.68 -5.66 3.98
CA GLY A 194 6.21 -6.84 3.31
C GLY A 194 5.83 -8.17 3.92
N VAL A 195 6.39 -9.21 3.33
CA VAL A 195 6.28 -10.59 3.80
C VAL A 195 7.45 -10.96 4.71
N LEU A 196 7.18 -11.81 5.69
CA LEU A 196 8.20 -12.21 6.68
C LEU A 196 9.34 -13.00 6.06
N SER A 197 9.03 -13.95 5.19
CA SER A 197 10.04 -14.78 4.55
C SER A 197 10.47 -14.22 3.20
N ASP A 198 11.70 -14.53 2.82
CA ASP A 198 12.25 -14.25 1.49
C ASP A 198 11.48 -14.97 0.39
N HIS A 199 10.70 -16.00 0.78
CA HIS A 199 10.03 -16.90 -0.11
C HIS A 199 8.62 -17.17 0.40
N ILE A 200 7.63 -16.86 -0.41
CA ILE A 200 6.33 -17.48 -0.27
C ILE A 200 6.52 -18.94 -0.71
N ARG A 201 6.71 -19.83 0.26
CA ARG A 201 7.09 -21.24 0.00
C ARG A 201 5.98 -22.08 -0.61
N ASP A 202 4.74 -21.64 -0.49
CA ASP A 202 3.62 -22.31 -1.11
C ASP A 202 3.35 -21.72 -2.50
N THR A 203 3.59 -22.52 -3.53
CA THR A 203 3.34 -22.17 -4.93
C THR A 203 1.87 -21.81 -5.22
N ALA A 204 0.95 -22.19 -4.33
CA ALA A 204 -0.46 -21.85 -4.43
C ALA A 204 -0.80 -20.47 -3.87
N GLN A 205 0.11 -19.85 -3.09
CA GLN A 205 -0.17 -18.55 -2.50
C GLN A 205 0.04 -17.40 -3.50
N THR A 206 -0.85 -16.44 -3.45
CA THR A 206 -0.74 -15.16 -4.16
C THR A 206 -0.87 -14.03 -3.16
N VAL A 207 0.11 -13.12 -3.12
CA VAL A 207 0.13 -11.98 -2.21
C VAL A 207 0.22 -10.69 -3.01
N TYR A 208 -0.64 -9.74 -2.67
CA TYR A 208 -0.65 -8.39 -3.21
C TYR A 208 -0.19 -7.42 -2.12
N LEU A 209 0.97 -6.79 -2.34
CA LEU A 209 1.56 -5.82 -1.41
C LEU A 209 1.43 -4.42 -1.96
N GLY A 210 0.97 -3.49 -1.14
CA GLY A 210 0.98 -2.07 -1.46
C GLY A 210 1.45 -1.22 -0.29
N GLY A 211 2.11 -0.12 -0.58
CA GLY A 211 2.50 0.81 0.49
C GLY A 211 1.28 1.30 1.26
N PHE A 212 0.19 1.64 0.58
CA PHE A 212 -1.05 2.09 1.21
C PHE A 212 -2.09 0.98 1.30
N ALA A 213 -2.35 0.26 0.23
CA ALA A 213 -3.38 -0.78 0.19
C ALA A 213 -2.88 -2.05 -0.51
N GLY A 214 -3.20 -3.22 0.04
CA GLY A 214 -2.98 -4.50 -0.64
C GLY A 214 -3.84 -4.61 -1.90
N SER A 215 -5.13 -4.27 -1.79
CA SER A 215 -6.01 -4.04 -2.93
C SER A 215 -6.80 -2.74 -2.81
N SER A 216 -7.19 -2.14 -3.93
CA SER A 216 -8.03 -0.94 -3.93
C SER A 216 -8.99 -0.92 -5.10
N SER A 217 -10.28 -0.93 -4.81
CA SER A 217 -11.35 -0.61 -5.77
C SER A 217 -11.87 0.83 -5.58
N GLY A 218 -11.42 1.50 -4.52
CA GLY A 218 -11.79 2.87 -4.14
C GLY A 218 -10.76 3.90 -4.55
N LYS A 219 -10.76 5.02 -3.85
CA LYS A 219 -9.88 6.14 -4.14
C LYS A 219 -8.69 6.18 -3.19
N ILE A 220 -7.48 6.33 -3.74
CA ILE A 220 -6.27 6.67 -3.00
C ILE A 220 -5.76 8.00 -3.56
N GLN A 221 -5.67 9.01 -2.73
CA GLN A 221 -5.33 10.35 -3.20
C GLN A 221 -4.43 11.12 -2.23
N ARG A 222 -3.51 11.92 -2.78
CA ARG A 222 -2.58 12.79 -2.04
C ARG A 222 -1.76 12.04 -0.96
N GLY A 223 -1.48 10.75 -1.22
CA GLY A 223 -0.64 9.95 -0.35
C GLY A 223 0.85 10.27 -0.54
N ILE A 224 1.63 10.21 0.53
CA ILE A 224 3.08 10.39 0.51
C ILE A 224 3.74 9.12 1.06
N LEU A 225 4.59 8.50 0.24
CA LEU A 225 5.44 7.38 0.64
C LEU A 225 6.89 7.80 0.48
N GLU A 226 7.61 7.95 1.58
CA GLU A 226 8.99 8.42 1.60
C GLU A 226 9.89 7.46 2.38
N ASN A 227 11.08 7.18 1.83
CA ASN A 227 12.07 6.28 2.41
C ASN A 227 11.49 4.91 2.77
N GLY A 228 10.53 4.43 1.94
CA GLY A 228 9.80 3.21 2.16
C GLY A 228 10.49 1.97 1.60
N LYS A 229 10.10 0.80 2.11
CA LYS A 229 10.46 -0.50 1.55
C LYS A 229 9.19 -1.33 1.41
N ILE A 230 8.81 -1.63 0.18
CA ILE A 230 7.65 -2.47 -0.13
C ILE A 230 8.14 -3.76 -0.76
N GLY A 231 7.82 -4.91 -0.16
CA GLY A 231 8.26 -6.19 -0.71
C GLY A 231 8.76 -7.19 0.34
N SER A 232 9.73 -8.02 -0.02
CA SER A 232 10.38 -8.90 0.95
C SER A 232 11.20 -8.07 1.95
N ILE A 233 11.02 -8.35 3.23
CA ILE A 233 11.74 -7.64 4.30
C ILE A 233 13.16 -8.16 4.45
N THR A 234 13.40 -9.39 4.08
CA THR A 234 14.71 -10.00 4.14
C THR A 234 15.42 -9.95 2.78
N THR A 235 16.71 -9.66 2.82
CA THR A 235 17.56 -9.59 1.63
C THR A 235 18.27 -10.94 1.44
N ARG A 236 17.75 -11.82 0.63
CA ARG A 236 18.48 -12.99 0.15
C ARG A 236 18.35 -13.15 -1.35
N SER A 237 19.47 -13.37 -1.98
CA SER A 237 19.64 -13.48 -3.44
C SER A 237 19.35 -14.87 -4.03
N ASP A 238 18.91 -15.85 -3.24
CA ASP A 238 18.82 -17.26 -3.67
C ASP A 238 17.37 -17.71 -3.86
N VAL A 239 16.55 -16.88 -4.51
CA VAL A 239 15.13 -17.14 -4.63
C VAL A 239 14.80 -18.00 -5.83
N GLN A 240 14.56 -19.27 -5.62
CA GLN A 240 13.66 -20.01 -6.49
C GLN A 240 12.22 -19.69 -6.03
N SER A 241 11.57 -18.87 -6.81
CA SER A 241 10.21 -18.41 -6.62
C SER A 241 9.23 -19.57 -6.38
N ILE A 242 8.37 -19.39 -5.41
CA ILE A 242 7.42 -20.41 -5.05
C ILE A 242 6.00 -19.90 -5.05
N GLY A 243 5.73 -18.68 -4.68
CA GLY A 243 4.43 -18.04 -4.73
C GLY A 243 4.43 -16.80 -5.63
N ARG A 244 3.24 -16.29 -5.92
CA ARG A 244 3.08 -15.06 -6.70
C ARG A 244 3.03 -13.88 -5.76
N LEU A 245 4.01 -12.99 -5.85
CA LEU A 245 4.06 -11.74 -5.10
C LEU A 245 3.98 -10.57 -6.08
N TYR A 246 2.92 -9.78 -5.95
CA TYR A 246 2.72 -8.55 -6.70
C TYR A 246 2.93 -7.37 -5.76
N ALA A 247 3.94 -6.57 -6.02
CA ALA A 247 4.26 -5.41 -5.19
C ALA A 247 3.99 -4.11 -5.93
N GLY A 248 3.35 -3.15 -5.28
CA GLY A 248 3.16 -1.80 -5.76
C GLY A 248 3.50 -0.76 -4.71
N GLY A 249 4.08 0.36 -5.10
CA GLY A 249 4.44 1.42 -4.15
C GLY A 249 3.24 1.98 -3.40
N ILE A 250 2.10 2.09 -4.05
CA ILE A 250 0.85 2.54 -3.44
C ILE A 250 -0.12 1.37 -3.24
N ALA A 251 -0.42 0.59 -4.27
CA ALA A 251 -1.35 -0.52 -4.18
C ALA A 251 -0.76 -1.81 -4.77
N GLY A 252 -1.05 -2.95 -4.15
CA GLY A 252 -0.67 -4.26 -4.67
C GLY A 252 -1.43 -4.60 -5.94
N ARG A 253 -2.75 -4.40 -5.92
CA ARG A 253 -3.62 -4.51 -7.10
C ARG A 253 -4.85 -3.61 -6.98
N ASP A 254 -5.57 -3.46 -8.07
CA ASP A 254 -6.96 -3.05 -8.03
C ASP A 254 -7.89 -4.24 -8.29
N ASP A 255 -9.00 -4.27 -7.58
CA ASP A 255 -9.99 -5.32 -7.74
C ASP A 255 -11.16 -4.83 -8.60
N LYS A 256 -11.57 -5.71 -9.52
CA LYS A 256 -12.78 -5.47 -10.31
C LYS A 256 -13.99 -5.46 -9.38
N GLN A 257 -14.78 -4.41 -9.43
CA GLN A 257 -16.13 -4.47 -8.88
C GLN A 257 -16.94 -5.55 -9.61
N THR A 258 -17.32 -6.58 -8.89
CA THR A 258 -18.18 -7.65 -9.41
C THR A 258 -19.66 -7.26 -9.49
N GLN A 259 -20.00 -5.98 -9.33
CA GLN A 259 -21.39 -5.55 -9.45
C GLN A 259 -21.76 -5.36 -10.92
N GLU A 260 -22.52 -6.29 -11.45
CA GLU A 260 -23.25 -6.23 -12.71
C GLU A 260 -24.40 -5.19 -12.70
N SER A 261 -24.31 -4.12 -11.92
CA SER A 261 -25.32 -3.07 -11.86
C SER A 261 -24.95 -1.89 -12.75
N GLU A 262 -25.96 -1.26 -13.35
CA GLU A 262 -25.82 -0.04 -14.17
C GLU A 262 -25.13 1.11 -13.41
N ASP A 263 -25.00 1.01 -12.06
CA ASP A 263 -24.27 1.93 -11.20
C ASP A 263 -22.74 1.68 -11.16
N ALA A 264 -22.25 0.60 -11.75
CA ALA A 264 -20.81 0.25 -11.75
C ALA A 264 -19.92 1.31 -12.41
N PHE A 265 -20.45 2.15 -13.29
CA PHE A 265 -19.74 3.28 -13.90
C PHE A 265 -19.54 4.49 -12.98
N ARG A 266 -20.09 4.49 -11.76
CA ARG A 266 -20.00 5.66 -10.86
C ARG A 266 -18.81 5.66 -9.91
N TYR A 267 -18.14 4.54 -9.75
CA TYR A 267 -17.01 4.42 -8.81
C TYR A 267 -15.77 3.98 -9.57
N GLU A 268 -14.99 4.95 -10.02
CA GLU A 268 -13.69 4.70 -10.63
C GLU A 268 -12.65 4.49 -9.53
N SER A 269 -12.04 3.30 -9.50
CA SER A 269 -10.82 3.09 -8.75
C SER A 269 -9.76 4.06 -9.26
N SER A 270 -9.13 4.78 -8.35
CA SER A 270 -8.12 5.76 -8.75
C SER A 270 -6.99 5.89 -7.73
N ILE A 271 -5.78 6.11 -8.26
CA ILE A 271 -4.58 6.49 -7.51
C ILE A 271 -4.12 7.82 -8.08
N THR A 272 -4.32 8.91 -7.32
CA THR A 272 -4.11 10.26 -7.84
C THR A 272 -3.34 11.15 -6.88
N GLN A 273 -2.48 12.02 -7.45
CA GLN A 273 -1.74 13.03 -6.69
C GLN A 273 -0.87 12.46 -5.54
N CYS A 274 -0.46 11.20 -5.66
CA CYS A 274 0.41 10.56 -4.69
C CYS A 274 1.88 10.88 -5.02
N GLN A 275 2.71 10.87 -3.97
CA GLN A 275 4.15 11.07 -4.07
C GLN A 275 4.87 9.85 -3.51
N ILE A 276 5.82 9.32 -4.27
CA ILE A 276 6.66 8.20 -3.87
C ILE A 276 8.11 8.65 -4.00
N MET A 277 8.83 8.73 -2.90
CA MET A 277 10.17 9.28 -2.85
C MET A 277 11.14 8.32 -2.18
N ASN A 278 12.34 8.17 -2.76
CA ASN A 278 13.44 7.39 -2.19
C ASN A 278 13.01 6.00 -1.70
N THR A 279 12.13 5.34 -2.43
CA THR A 279 11.46 4.11 -2.01
C THR A 279 11.90 2.93 -2.87
N SER A 280 12.05 1.77 -2.24
CA SER A 280 12.25 0.52 -2.94
C SER A 280 10.95 -0.30 -2.98
N VAL A 281 10.57 -0.73 -4.18
CA VAL A 281 9.45 -1.64 -4.41
C VAL A 281 10.01 -2.89 -5.05
N GLY A 282 9.90 -4.03 -4.37
CA GLY A 282 10.54 -5.25 -4.83
C GLY A 282 9.71 -6.49 -4.62
N SER A 283 9.75 -7.38 -5.60
CA SER A 283 9.07 -8.65 -5.58
C SER A 283 9.91 -9.71 -6.25
N ALA A 284 9.85 -10.93 -5.77
CA ALA A 284 10.42 -12.08 -6.46
C ALA A 284 9.67 -12.42 -7.76
N TYR A 285 8.49 -11.82 -7.99
CA TYR A 285 7.64 -12.12 -9.13
C TYR A 285 7.39 -10.86 -9.98
N THR A 286 6.54 -9.95 -9.55
CA THR A 286 6.14 -8.76 -10.31
C THR A 286 6.09 -7.52 -9.42
N ALA A 287 6.62 -6.40 -9.91
CA ALA A 287 6.61 -5.13 -9.19
C ALA A 287 6.23 -3.95 -10.09
N GLY A 288 5.43 -3.03 -9.54
CA GLY A 288 5.14 -1.74 -10.12
C GLY A 288 5.44 -0.61 -9.15
N GLY A 289 5.96 0.49 -9.64
CA GLY A 289 6.32 1.63 -8.78
C GLY A 289 5.11 2.25 -8.09
N ILE A 290 3.96 2.24 -8.75
CA ILE A 290 2.68 2.72 -8.18
C ILE A 290 1.78 1.54 -7.84
N ILE A 291 1.55 0.61 -8.77
CA ILE A 291 0.65 -0.53 -8.58
C ILE A 291 1.27 -1.83 -9.12
N GLY A 292 1.15 -2.93 -8.37
CA GLY A 292 1.66 -4.23 -8.80
C GLY A 292 0.87 -4.79 -10.00
N GLU A 293 -0.46 -4.82 -9.92
CA GLU A 293 -1.36 -5.28 -10.98
C GLU A 293 -2.52 -4.28 -11.17
N ASN A 294 -2.61 -3.66 -12.34
CA ASN A 294 -3.69 -2.73 -12.68
C ASN A 294 -4.69 -3.39 -13.62
N ASN A 295 -5.94 -3.49 -13.17
CA ASN A 295 -7.04 -4.05 -13.95
C ASN A 295 -7.99 -2.96 -14.49
N PHE A 296 -8.24 -1.89 -13.70
CA PHE A 296 -9.26 -0.88 -14.00
C PHE A 296 -8.93 0.53 -13.50
N SER A 297 -7.90 0.71 -12.68
CA SER A 297 -7.65 2.00 -12.02
C SER A 297 -7.16 3.07 -12.98
N VAL A 298 -7.61 4.29 -12.70
CA VAL A 298 -7.03 5.52 -13.24
C VAL A 298 -5.85 5.93 -12.35
N ILE A 299 -4.67 6.01 -12.93
CA ILE A 299 -3.43 6.41 -12.26
C ILE A 299 -2.99 7.76 -12.83
N SER A 300 -3.21 8.85 -12.09
CA SER A 300 -2.93 10.18 -12.63
C SER A 300 -2.31 11.15 -11.62
N GLU A 301 -1.54 12.10 -12.16
CA GLU A 301 -0.96 13.19 -11.40
C GLU A 301 -0.04 12.75 -10.24
N ASN A 302 0.54 11.54 -10.34
CA ASN A 302 1.44 11.03 -9.31
C ASN A 302 2.88 11.42 -9.63
N THR A 303 3.68 11.57 -8.57
CA THR A 303 5.10 11.85 -8.67
C THR A 303 5.91 10.71 -8.07
N MET A 304 6.91 10.25 -8.79
CA MET A 304 7.90 9.29 -8.32
C MET A 304 9.29 9.90 -8.46
N ASP A 305 10.07 9.92 -7.39
CA ASP A 305 11.47 10.39 -7.42
C ASP A 305 12.37 9.47 -6.59
N GLY A 306 13.49 9.05 -7.16
CA GLY A 306 14.44 8.16 -6.50
C GLY A 306 13.90 6.75 -6.22
N VAL A 307 12.90 6.28 -6.98
CA VAL A 307 12.24 4.98 -6.73
C VAL A 307 12.97 3.87 -7.46
N SER A 308 13.20 2.76 -6.75
CA SER A 308 13.77 1.55 -7.34
C SER A 308 12.70 0.45 -7.38
N VAL A 309 12.40 -0.06 -8.56
CA VAL A 309 11.42 -1.13 -8.78
C VAL A 309 12.14 -2.38 -9.26
N TYR A 310 11.90 -3.49 -8.57
CA TYR A 310 12.48 -4.78 -8.90
C TYR A 310 11.41 -5.88 -8.98
N GLY A 311 11.21 -6.42 -10.17
CA GLY A 311 10.31 -7.54 -10.43
C GLY A 311 11.10 -8.77 -10.82
N GLY A 312 11.40 -9.65 -9.87
CA GLY A 312 12.37 -10.75 -10.01
C GLY A 312 12.26 -11.55 -11.29
N CYS A 313 11.31 -12.47 -11.38
CA CYS A 313 11.25 -13.42 -12.50
C CYS A 313 10.28 -13.04 -13.62
N GLU A 314 9.38 -12.04 -13.43
CA GLU A 314 8.41 -11.70 -14.47
C GLU A 314 8.48 -10.25 -14.94
N TYR A 315 7.91 -9.29 -14.18
CA TYR A 315 7.69 -7.95 -14.71
C TYR A 315 8.07 -6.85 -13.72
N ALA A 316 8.67 -5.80 -14.24
CA ALA A 316 8.91 -4.56 -13.50
C ALA A 316 8.51 -3.35 -14.34
N GLY A 317 7.62 -2.49 -13.80
CA GLY A 317 7.24 -1.24 -14.43
C GLY A 317 7.25 -0.08 -13.45
N HIS A 318 7.54 1.13 -13.90
CA HIS A 318 7.52 2.29 -12.98
C HIS A 318 6.10 2.60 -12.53
N ILE A 319 5.10 2.47 -13.38
CA ILE A 319 3.70 2.70 -13.01
C ILE A 319 3.09 1.39 -12.54
N ALA A 320 3.05 0.36 -13.37
CA ALA A 320 2.44 -0.92 -13.06
C ALA A 320 3.39 -2.08 -13.40
N GLY A 321 3.39 -3.11 -12.58
CA GLY A 321 4.05 -4.36 -12.92
C GLY A 321 3.30 -5.06 -14.08
N ILE A 322 1.99 -5.19 -13.93
CA ILE A 322 1.10 -5.74 -14.96
C ILE A 322 -0.07 -4.79 -15.22
N TRP A 323 -0.39 -4.65 -16.50
CA TRP A 323 -1.53 -3.89 -17.00
C TRP A 323 -2.49 -4.84 -17.74
N ARG A 324 -3.66 -5.13 -17.13
CA ARG A 324 -4.53 -6.22 -17.57
C ARG A 324 -5.68 -5.80 -18.48
N SER A 325 -6.08 -4.54 -18.44
CA SER A 325 -7.34 -4.13 -19.08
C SER A 325 -7.17 -2.92 -19.99
N THR A 326 -8.03 -2.84 -20.99
CA THR A 326 -8.17 -1.68 -21.88
C THR A 326 -8.78 -0.47 -21.18
N CYS A 327 -9.39 -0.65 -20.02
CA CYS A 327 -10.01 0.44 -19.25
C CYS A 327 -9.05 1.17 -18.31
N CYS A 328 -7.81 0.69 -18.18
CA CYS A 328 -6.81 1.34 -17.36
C CYS A 328 -6.29 2.61 -18.03
N VAL A 329 -6.07 3.66 -17.24
CA VAL A 329 -5.52 4.93 -17.71
C VAL A 329 -4.34 5.34 -16.84
N ALA A 330 -3.21 5.67 -17.46
CA ALA A 330 -2.13 6.40 -16.82
C ALA A 330 -2.00 7.78 -17.46
N LYS A 331 -2.14 8.84 -16.66
CA LYS A 331 -2.18 10.20 -17.18
C LYS A 331 -1.44 11.17 -16.27
N ASP A 332 -0.66 12.07 -16.87
CA ASP A 332 0.01 13.16 -16.17
C ASP A 332 0.86 12.72 -14.96
N ASN A 333 1.48 11.54 -15.04
CA ASN A 333 2.38 11.05 -14.01
C ASN A 333 3.81 11.53 -14.29
N TYR A 334 4.51 11.95 -13.23
CA TYR A 334 5.89 12.40 -13.29
C TYR A 334 6.83 11.39 -12.62
N ILE A 335 7.86 10.97 -13.34
CA ILE A 335 8.82 9.96 -12.87
C ILE A 335 10.25 10.51 -13.04
N ALA A 336 10.98 10.66 -11.95
CA ALA A 336 12.35 11.13 -11.93
C ALA A 336 13.27 10.17 -11.17
N ASN A 337 14.52 10.05 -11.62
CA ASN A 337 15.56 9.26 -10.95
C ASN A 337 15.14 7.82 -10.59
N ALA A 338 14.18 7.27 -11.30
CA ALA A 338 13.64 5.95 -11.02
C ALA A 338 14.41 4.85 -11.77
N ARG A 339 14.37 3.64 -11.24
CA ARG A 339 15.02 2.46 -11.81
C ARG A 339 14.06 1.30 -11.83
N THR A 340 14.04 0.55 -12.93
CA THR A 340 13.38 -0.75 -13.01
C THR A 340 14.39 -1.83 -13.36
N ALA A 341 14.22 -3.00 -12.76
CA ALA A 341 15.04 -4.17 -13.06
C ALA A 341 14.26 -5.46 -12.87
N THR A 342 14.65 -6.48 -13.63
CA THR A 342 14.21 -7.88 -13.48
C THR A 342 15.42 -8.80 -13.63
N ASP A 343 15.34 -10.02 -13.10
CA ASP A 343 16.38 -11.02 -13.33
C ASP A 343 16.20 -11.71 -14.67
N THR A 344 15.01 -12.20 -14.96
CA THR A 344 14.71 -13.01 -16.15
C THR A 344 13.50 -12.52 -16.94
N GLY A 345 12.78 -11.52 -16.39
CA GLY A 345 11.54 -11.01 -16.96
C GLY A 345 11.73 -9.75 -17.81
N THR A 346 10.67 -8.99 -17.97
CA THR A 346 10.64 -7.73 -18.73
C THR A 346 10.55 -6.53 -17.79
N ALA A 347 11.43 -5.56 -17.99
CA ALA A 347 11.39 -4.27 -17.32
C ALA A 347 11.08 -3.16 -18.32
N ASP A 348 10.12 -2.29 -17.96
CA ASP A 348 9.69 -1.16 -18.80
C ASP A 348 9.42 0.10 -17.98
N ILE A 349 9.21 1.20 -18.68
CA ILE A 349 8.96 2.51 -18.07
C ILE A 349 7.54 2.60 -17.54
N ALA A 350 6.55 2.22 -18.32
CA ALA A 350 5.16 2.35 -17.91
C ALA A 350 4.65 1.07 -17.22
N ALA A 351 4.69 -0.05 -17.89
CA ALA A 351 4.28 -1.33 -17.36
C ALA A 351 5.23 -2.44 -17.80
N GLY A 352 5.59 -3.34 -16.89
CA GLY A 352 6.42 -4.49 -17.22
C GLY A 352 5.73 -5.43 -18.21
N TYR A 353 4.41 -5.50 -18.15
CA TYR A 353 3.58 -6.21 -19.10
C TYR A 353 2.25 -5.47 -19.30
N ALA A 354 1.79 -5.38 -20.55
CA ALA A 354 0.50 -4.80 -20.89
C ALA A 354 -0.25 -5.72 -21.85
N GLU A 355 -1.40 -6.22 -21.42
CA GLU A 355 -2.23 -7.11 -22.24
C GLU A 355 -2.86 -6.38 -23.43
N LYS A 356 -3.33 -5.17 -23.20
CA LYS A 356 -3.89 -4.27 -24.23
C LYS A 356 -3.80 -2.84 -23.76
N PRO A 357 -2.68 -2.14 -23.95
CA PRO A 357 -2.54 -0.77 -23.49
C PRO A 357 -3.41 0.14 -24.34
N ASP A 358 -4.43 0.78 -23.76
CA ASP A 358 -5.27 1.70 -24.51
C ASP A 358 -4.78 3.15 -24.43
N VAL A 359 -4.29 3.61 -23.29
CA VAL A 359 -3.87 5.01 -23.17
C VAL A 359 -2.76 5.20 -22.13
N TYR A 360 -1.59 5.58 -22.59
CA TYR A 360 -0.57 6.25 -21.79
C TYR A 360 -0.43 7.70 -22.31
N ASP A 361 -1.04 8.65 -21.67
CA ASP A 361 -0.94 10.05 -22.04
C ASP A 361 -0.26 10.85 -20.93
N GLY A 362 0.69 11.69 -21.29
CA GLY A 362 1.35 12.61 -20.38
C GLY A 362 2.24 11.97 -19.30
N VAL A 363 2.84 10.80 -19.54
CA VAL A 363 3.85 10.26 -18.65
C VAL A 363 5.19 10.96 -18.92
N HIS A 364 5.67 11.70 -17.93
CA HIS A 364 6.96 12.39 -17.96
C HIS A 364 7.97 11.61 -17.14
N ALA A 365 9.06 11.16 -17.74
CA ALA A 365 9.98 10.29 -17.04
C ALA A 365 11.47 10.60 -17.32
N THR A 366 12.24 10.63 -16.25
CA THR A 366 13.71 10.46 -16.27
C THR A 366 14.02 9.14 -15.59
N VAL A 367 14.32 8.11 -16.35
CA VAL A 367 14.36 6.74 -15.84
C VAL A 367 15.58 5.97 -16.27
N MET A 368 16.01 5.01 -15.45
CA MET A 368 16.97 4.00 -15.79
C MET A 368 16.25 2.65 -15.87
N VAL A 369 16.22 2.06 -17.05
CA VAL A 369 15.64 0.73 -17.28
C VAL A 369 16.77 -0.28 -17.46
N ARG A 370 16.76 -1.34 -16.69
CA ARG A 370 17.62 -2.51 -16.87
C ARG A 370 16.73 -3.71 -17.18
N ALA A 371 16.75 -4.16 -18.42
CA ALA A 371 16.09 -5.39 -18.85
C ALA A 371 17.14 -6.46 -19.11
N ASN A 372 16.91 -7.65 -18.59
CA ASN A 372 17.67 -8.89 -18.84
C ASN A 372 19.11 -8.77 -19.34
N ASP A 373 20.02 -9.34 -18.60
CA ASP A 373 21.38 -9.70 -19.04
C ASP A 373 22.03 -8.74 -20.07
N ASN A 374 22.68 -7.70 -19.59
CA ASN A 374 23.59 -6.82 -20.32
C ASN A 374 23.01 -5.62 -21.10
N ASN A 375 21.71 -5.43 -21.18
CA ASN A 375 21.16 -4.23 -21.81
C ASN A 375 20.68 -3.21 -20.78
N THR A 376 21.61 -2.53 -20.12
CA THR A 376 21.28 -1.32 -19.34
C THR A 376 21.10 -0.16 -20.31
N LYS A 377 19.87 0.26 -20.56
CA LYS A 377 19.61 1.54 -21.21
C LYS A 377 19.49 2.60 -20.12
N VAL A 378 20.50 3.43 -19.98
CA VAL A 378 20.43 4.62 -19.14
C VAL A 378 19.81 5.71 -20.00
N ILE A 379 18.62 6.11 -19.64
CA ILE A 379 17.97 7.25 -20.27
C ILE A 379 18.10 8.40 -19.27
N THR A 380 18.94 9.37 -19.60
CA THR A 380 19.14 10.57 -18.79
C THR A 380 18.48 11.76 -19.49
N GLY A 381 17.57 12.43 -18.81
CA GLY A 381 16.83 13.60 -19.30
C GLY A 381 15.34 13.53 -18.95
N GLU A 382 14.64 14.64 -19.07
CA GLU A 382 13.18 14.65 -18.99
C GLU A 382 12.60 13.95 -20.22
N GLN A 383 11.73 12.97 -20.01
CA GLN A 383 11.09 12.25 -21.09
C GLN A 383 9.59 12.47 -21.02
N SER A 384 9.01 12.94 -22.10
CA SER A 384 7.57 13.00 -22.28
C SER A 384 7.16 11.83 -23.18
N MET A 385 6.29 10.99 -22.70
CA MET A 385 5.79 9.83 -23.42
C MET A 385 4.35 10.06 -23.78
N SER A 386 4.04 10.05 -25.09
CA SER A 386 2.67 10.01 -25.58
C SER A 386 2.44 8.72 -26.34
N TYR A 387 1.38 8.01 -26.05
CA TYR A 387 1.00 6.78 -26.70
C TYR A 387 -0.10 7.03 -27.73
N LYS A 388 0.14 6.67 -28.99
CA LYS A 388 -0.92 6.46 -29.97
C LYS A 388 -0.98 4.97 -30.27
N LYS A 389 -2.20 4.43 -30.39
CA LYS A 389 -2.48 3.02 -30.70
C LYS A 389 -1.45 2.45 -31.71
N GLY A 390 -0.59 1.56 -31.24
CA GLY A 390 0.47 0.92 -32.02
C GLY A 390 1.82 1.63 -32.08
N TYR A 391 2.01 2.75 -31.38
CA TYR A 391 3.28 3.44 -31.32
C TYR A 391 3.57 3.99 -29.93
N PHE A 392 4.75 3.75 -29.45
CA PHE A 392 5.29 4.36 -28.25
C PHE A 392 6.31 5.40 -28.68
N VAL A 393 6.10 6.66 -28.34
CA VAL A 393 7.00 7.73 -28.72
C VAL A 393 7.60 8.31 -27.46
N CYS A 394 8.90 8.13 -27.30
CA CYS A 394 9.66 8.67 -26.19
C CYS A 394 10.36 9.96 -26.61
N TYR A 395 10.02 11.07 -25.97
CA TYR A 395 10.69 12.35 -26.15
C TYR A 395 11.58 12.66 -24.97
N VAL A 396 12.84 12.96 -25.23
CA VAL A 396 13.74 13.50 -24.21
C VAL A 396 13.81 15.00 -24.36
N ALA A 397 13.33 15.72 -23.37
CA ALA A 397 13.51 17.16 -23.29
C ALA A 397 14.85 17.47 -22.60
N HIS A 398 15.79 18.02 -23.32
CA HIS A 398 17.04 18.51 -22.76
C HIS A 398 17.17 20.02 -23.03
N LYS A 399 17.20 20.84 -21.97
CA LYS A 399 17.34 22.30 -22.03
C LYS A 399 16.37 23.00 -23.00
N GLY A 400 15.11 22.64 -22.96
CA GLY A 400 14.08 23.29 -23.78
C GLY A 400 14.02 22.85 -25.25
N ALA A 401 14.80 21.88 -25.65
CA ALA A 401 14.67 21.23 -26.96
C ALA A 401 14.09 19.83 -26.80
N HIS A 402 12.99 19.57 -27.46
CA HIS A 402 12.42 18.23 -27.56
C HIS A 402 13.16 17.46 -28.66
N GLN A 403 13.88 16.41 -28.28
CA GLN A 403 14.47 15.49 -29.24
C GLN A 403 13.76 14.14 -29.15
N LEU A 404 13.30 13.65 -30.31
CA LEU A 404 12.79 12.29 -30.45
C LEU A 404 13.99 11.34 -30.37
N PHE A 405 14.04 10.54 -29.28
CA PHE A 405 15.15 9.58 -29.11
C PHE A 405 14.79 8.17 -29.57
N TYR A 406 13.54 7.77 -29.44
CA TYR A 406 13.07 6.46 -29.89
C TYR A 406 11.63 6.51 -30.36
N GLU A 407 11.37 5.88 -31.49
CA GLU A 407 10.05 5.45 -31.91
C GLU A 407 10.02 3.93 -31.75
N MET A 408 9.24 3.43 -30.79
CA MET A 408 9.07 2.00 -30.58
C MET A 408 7.72 1.59 -31.12
N LYS A 409 7.74 0.64 -32.04
CA LYS A 409 6.52 0.08 -32.61
C LYS A 409 6.10 -1.13 -31.81
N TYR A 410 4.93 -1.07 -31.21
CA TYR A 410 4.37 -2.20 -30.47
C TYR A 410 3.79 -3.21 -31.45
N SER A 411 4.35 -4.42 -31.49
CA SER A 411 3.89 -5.50 -32.38
C SER A 411 2.97 -6.53 -31.70
N GLY A 412 2.54 -6.26 -30.47
CA GLY A 412 1.61 -7.11 -29.72
C GLY A 412 2.25 -8.18 -28.82
N SER A 413 3.55 -8.41 -28.91
CA SER A 413 4.28 -9.37 -28.06
C SER A 413 5.75 -9.03 -27.82
N GLU A 414 6.30 -8.04 -28.48
CA GLU A 414 7.70 -7.60 -28.31
C GLU A 414 7.82 -6.08 -28.51
N TRP A 415 8.66 -5.45 -27.68
CA TRP A 415 9.06 -4.06 -27.80
C TRP A 415 10.27 -3.90 -28.73
#